data_2e2109d83690380b46d0683f89d433b7
#
_entry.id   2e2109d83690380b46d0683f89d433b7
#
_cell.length_a   1.000
_cell.length_b   1.000
_cell.length_c   1.000
_cell.angle_alpha   90.00
_cell.angle_beta   90.00
_cell.angle_gamma   90.00
#
_symmetry.space_group_name_H-M   'P 1'
#
loop_
_entity.id
_entity.type
_entity.pdbx_description
1 polymer ?
#
loop_
_entity_poly.entity_id
_entity_poly.type
_entity_poly.pdbx_seq_one_letter_code
_entity_poly.pdbx_strand_id
1 'polypeptide(L)'
;MTKKQKKMLVRILITAVMLIALKFIPITGVPQLLAYVAAYLVIGYDILRKAGKGILNGRAFDENFLMTLATLGAFFLAIWTKSGDYVEGIAVMLFYQIGELFQSYAVGRSRKNISALMDIRPDYANIEQDGQLTQVDPDVVAVGSIIVVQPGEKVPLDGVVVEGTSSLNTSALTGESLPRDVKAGDEIISGCIDLSGVLKIRTTKAFGESTVSKILDLVENASSRKSRSETFISRFAKVYTPAVCAAALALAVLVPLGRMLAGADANWTDWVYRALSFLVVSCPCALVISIPLSFFAGIGGG
;
A
#
# COMPACT_ATOMS: atom_id res chain seq x y z
N MET A 1 -6.30 -10.19 -5.34
CA MET A 1 -5.10 -9.68 -6.04
C MET A 1 -5.49 -8.86 -7.26
N THR A 2 -4.91 -7.67 -7.41
CA THR A 2 -5.10 -6.83 -8.60
C THR A 2 -4.38 -7.41 -9.83
N LYS A 3 -4.75 -6.94 -11.05
CA LYS A 3 -4.07 -7.34 -12.30
C LYS A 3 -2.55 -7.06 -12.24
N LYS A 4 -2.15 -5.96 -11.56
CA LYS A 4 -0.74 -5.58 -11.37
C LYS A 4 0.00 -6.56 -10.45
N GLN A 5 -0.61 -6.95 -9.33
CA GLN A 5 -0.05 -7.93 -8.38
C GLN A 5 0.11 -9.32 -9.01
N LYS A 6 -0.87 -9.77 -9.81
CA LYS A 6 -0.77 -11.04 -10.54
C LYS A 6 0.40 -11.03 -11.53
N LYS A 7 0.59 -9.91 -12.27
CA LYS A 7 1.70 -9.76 -13.20
C LYS A 7 3.05 -9.79 -12.48
N MET A 8 3.16 -9.15 -11.31
CA MET A 8 4.37 -9.17 -10.49
C MET A 8 4.68 -10.58 -9.98
N LEU A 9 3.68 -11.30 -9.46
CA LEU A 9 3.83 -12.69 -9.02
C LEU A 9 4.33 -13.61 -10.15
N VAL A 10 3.74 -13.50 -11.35
CA VAL A 10 4.17 -14.30 -12.51
C VAL A 10 5.63 -14.02 -12.86
N ARG A 11 6.07 -12.76 -12.83
CA ARG A 11 7.48 -12.39 -13.10
C ARG A 11 8.43 -12.97 -12.05
N ILE A 12 8.05 -12.92 -10.76
CA ILE A 12 8.81 -13.53 -9.67
C ILE A 12 8.98 -15.03 -9.91
N LEU A 13 7.89 -15.73 -10.23
CA LEU A 13 7.92 -17.17 -10.49
C LEU A 13 8.77 -17.52 -11.71
N ILE A 14 8.60 -16.78 -12.81
CA ILE A 14 9.41 -17.00 -14.04
C ILE A 14 10.90 -16.82 -13.72
N THR A 15 11.27 -15.74 -13.03
CA THR A 15 12.67 -15.48 -12.69
C THR A 15 13.24 -16.53 -11.75
N ALA A 16 12.46 -16.96 -10.73
CA ALA A 16 12.90 -18.02 -9.83
C ALA A 16 13.16 -19.34 -10.59
N VAL A 17 12.24 -19.72 -11.50
CA VAL A 17 12.42 -20.92 -12.36
C VAL A 17 13.64 -20.76 -13.27
N MET A 18 13.83 -19.58 -13.88
CA MET A 18 15.01 -19.30 -14.72
C MET A 18 16.31 -19.44 -13.92
N LEU A 19 16.37 -18.89 -12.70
CA LEU A 19 17.57 -19.02 -11.85
C LEU A 19 17.88 -20.47 -11.50
N ILE A 20 16.86 -21.24 -11.15
CA ILE A 20 17.01 -22.66 -10.85
C ILE A 20 17.49 -23.42 -12.08
N ALA A 21 16.86 -23.19 -13.24
CA ALA A 21 17.25 -23.83 -14.49
C ALA A 21 18.68 -23.50 -14.90
N LEU A 22 19.08 -22.21 -14.80
CA LEU A 22 20.44 -21.78 -15.15
C LEU A 22 21.52 -22.35 -14.23
N LYS A 23 21.17 -22.75 -13.01
CA LYS A 23 22.10 -23.42 -12.09
C LYS A 23 22.41 -24.86 -12.52
N PHE A 24 21.45 -25.54 -13.17
CA PHE A 24 21.60 -26.93 -13.61
C PHE A 24 22.18 -27.06 -15.03
N ILE A 25 22.14 -26.00 -15.83
CA ILE A 25 22.65 -26.03 -17.21
C ILE A 25 24.08 -25.48 -17.21
N PRO A 26 25.09 -26.26 -17.58
CA PRO A 26 26.48 -25.81 -17.58
C PRO A 26 26.77 -24.93 -18.81
N ILE A 27 26.24 -23.72 -18.82
CA ILE A 27 26.50 -22.69 -19.82
C ILE A 27 27.61 -21.79 -19.29
N THR A 28 28.64 -21.54 -20.09
CA THR A 28 29.76 -20.66 -19.73
C THR A 28 29.98 -19.56 -20.79
N GLY A 29 30.56 -18.45 -20.36
CA GLY A 29 30.91 -17.34 -21.23
C GLY A 29 29.74 -16.42 -21.62
N VAL A 30 29.73 -15.94 -22.85
CA VAL A 30 28.76 -14.96 -23.35
C VAL A 30 27.29 -15.46 -23.28
N PRO A 31 26.98 -16.71 -23.67
CA PRO A 31 25.60 -17.20 -23.53
C PRO A 31 25.10 -17.22 -22.09
N GLN A 32 25.96 -17.53 -21.10
CA GLN A 32 25.66 -17.45 -19.70
C GLN A 32 25.27 -16.03 -19.30
N LEU A 33 26.09 -15.05 -19.60
CA LEU A 33 25.84 -13.64 -19.35
C LEU A 33 24.49 -13.20 -19.93
N LEU A 34 24.20 -13.52 -21.17
CA LEU A 34 22.95 -13.14 -21.85
C LEU A 34 21.73 -13.76 -21.15
N ALA A 35 21.81 -15.02 -20.72
CA ALA A 35 20.73 -15.68 -20.01
C ALA A 35 20.44 -15.01 -18.64
N TYR A 36 21.48 -14.68 -17.88
CA TYR A 36 21.31 -13.98 -16.60
C TYR A 36 20.84 -12.53 -16.79
N VAL A 37 21.31 -11.82 -17.81
CA VAL A 37 20.80 -10.47 -18.15
C VAL A 37 19.33 -10.55 -18.53
N ALA A 38 18.90 -11.55 -19.28
CA ALA A 38 17.48 -11.74 -19.60
C ALA A 38 16.65 -11.97 -18.34
N ALA A 39 17.10 -12.82 -17.42
CA ALA A 39 16.43 -13.05 -16.13
C ALA A 39 16.37 -11.76 -15.28
N TYR A 40 17.45 -10.98 -15.23
CA TYR A 40 17.52 -9.70 -14.54
C TYR A 40 16.54 -8.66 -15.14
N LEU A 41 16.44 -8.58 -16.48
CA LEU A 41 15.49 -7.68 -17.13
C LEU A 41 14.03 -8.09 -16.89
N VAL A 42 13.74 -9.38 -16.83
CA VAL A 42 12.39 -9.88 -16.51
C VAL A 42 11.96 -9.41 -15.12
N ILE A 43 12.80 -9.51 -14.10
CA ILE A 43 12.46 -9.15 -12.74
C ILE A 43 12.61 -7.65 -12.48
N GLY A 44 13.63 -7.00 -13.05
CA GLY A 44 14.04 -5.64 -12.70
C GLY A 44 13.49 -4.52 -13.59
N TYR A 45 12.83 -4.84 -14.71
CA TYR A 45 12.43 -3.84 -15.72
C TYR A 45 11.68 -2.63 -15.15
N ASP A 46 10.74 -2.84 -14.26
CA ASP A 46 9.94 -1.76 -13.66
C ASP A 46 10.76 -0.91 -12.67
N ILE A 47 11.68 -1.52 -11.94
CA ILE A 47 12.59 -0.84 -11.00
C ILE A 47 13.59 0.01 -11.79
N LEU A 48 14.22 -0.58 -12.80
CA LEU A 48 15.12 0.15 -13.70
C LEU A 48 14.45 1.35 -14.36
N ARG A 49 13.20 1.17 -14.83
CA ARG A 49 12.40 2.25 -15.41
C ARG A 49 12.07 3.33 -14.40
N LYS A 50 11.72 2.96 -13.14
CA LYS A 50 11.44 3.91 -12.06
C LYS A 50 12.71 4.68 -11.67
N ALA A 51 13.85 3.99 -11.50
CA ALA A 51 15.14 4.61 -11.21
C ALA A 51 15.55 5.61 -12.31
N GLY A 52 15.46 5.22 -13.58
CA GLY A 52 15.75 6.11 -14.71
C GLY A 52 14.85 7.34 -14.75
N LYS A 53 13.55 7.19 -14.54
CA LYS A 53 12.63 8.33 -14.41
C LYS A 53 12.91 9.18 -13.19
N GLY A 54 13.31 8.58 -12.06
CA GLY A 54 13.69 9.29 -10.85
C GLY A 54 14.88 10.21 -11.11
N ILE A 55 15.92 9.71 -11.77
CA ILE A 55 17.11 10.49 -12.15
C ILE A 55 16.72 11.67 -13.07
N LEU A 56 15.92 11.41 -14.11
CA LEU A 56 15.49 12.45 -15.05
C LEU A 56 14.64 13.55 -14.40
N ASN A 57 13.90 13.21 -13.35
CA ASN A 57 13.03 14.14 -12.62
C ASN A 57 13.71 14.77 -11.38
N GLY A 58 15.04 14.68 -11.25
CA GLY A 58 15.81 15.25 -10.14
C GLY A 58 15.60 14.55 -8.80
N ARG A 59 14.99 13.35 -8.79
CA ARG A 59 14.81 12.48 -7.61
C ARG A 59 15.75 11.28 -7.69
N ALA A 60 17.04 11.55 -7.81
CA ALA A 60 18.05 10.54 -8.09
C ALA A 60 18.34 9.58 -6.92
N PHE A 61 17.96 9.93 -5.69
CA PHE A 61 18.31 9.16 -4.49
C PHE A 61 17.08 8.54 -3.85
N ASP A 62 16.34 7.73 -4.60
CA ASP A 62 15.25 6.90 -4.06
C ASP A 62 15.70 5.44 -3.86
N GLU A 63 14.84 4.63 -3.26
CA GLU A 63 15.08 3.20 -3.04
C GLU A 63 15.33 2.42 -4.33
N ASN A 64 14.62 2.79 -5.43
CA ASN A 64 14.78 2.13 -6.72
C ASN A 64 16.16 2.41 -7.31
N PHE A 65 16.70 3.62 -7.10
CA PHE A 65 18.05 3.99 -7.50
C PHE A 65 19.10 3.15 -6.76
N LEU A 66 18.99 3.05 -5.42
CA LEU A 66 19.91 2.26 -4.61
C LEU A 66 19.93 0.79 -5.04
N MET A 67 18.75 0.19 -5.23
CA MET A 67 18.63 -1.20 -5.66
C MET A 67 19.21 -1.41 -7.06
N THR A 68 18.92 -0.48 -7.97
CA THR A 68 19.47 -0.52 -9.33
C THR A 68 21.00 -0.41 -9.32
N LEU A 69 21.54 0.54 -8.55
CA LEU A 69 22.98 0.75 -8.42
C LEU A 69 23.69 -0.49 -7.86
N ALA A 70 23.16 -1.06 -6.78
CA ALA A 70 23.74 -2.23 -6.13
C ALA A 70 23.70 -3.48 -7.04
N THR A 71 22.57 -3.73 -7.70
CA THR A 71 22.41 -4.91 -8.55
C THR A 71 23.18 -4.80 -9.87
N LEU A 72 23.21 -3.63 -10.52
CA LEU A 72 24.07 -3.39 -11.68
C LEU A 72 25.55 -3.44 -11.30
N GLY A 73 25.90 -2.91 -10.11
CA GLY A 73 27.26 -3.00 -9.59
C GLY A 73 27.71 -4.45 -9.37
N ALA A 74 26.84 -5.31 -8.84
CA ALA A 74 27.11 -6.75 -8.70
C ALA A 74 27.35 -7.43 -10.07
N PHE A 75 26.54 -7.10 -11.09
CA PHE A 75 26.77 -7.59 -12.44
C PHE A 75 28.09 -7.10 -13.03
N PHE A 76 28.39 -5.81 -12.89
CA PHE A 76 29.64 -5.24 -13.35
C PHE A 76 30.84 -5.92 -12.69
N LEU A 77 30.77 -6.14 -11.39
CA LEU A 77 31.82 -6.80 -10.64
C LEU A 77 32.02 -8.25 -11.10
N ALA A 78 30.92 -9.01 -11.29
CA ALA A 78 30.99 -10.37 -11.80
C ALA A 78 31.63 -10.47 -13.20
N ILE A 79 31.39 -9.49 -14.08
CA ILE A 79 32.01 -9.38 -15.38
C ILE A 79 33.52 -9.04 -15.25
N TRP A 80 33.85 -8.06 -14.39
CA TRP A 80 35.24 -7.60 -14.18
C TRP A 80 36.13 -8.70 -13.62
N THR A 81 35.62 -9.41 -12.61
CA THR A 81 36.35 -10.51 -11.95
C THR A 81 36.29 -11.81 -12.72
N LYS A 82 35.48 -11.88 -13.77
CA LYS A 82 35.21 -13.12 -14.55
C LYS A 82 34.72 -14.26 -13.63
N SER A 83 34.10 -13.93 -12.46
CA SER A 83 33.62 -14.93 -11.50
C SER A 83 32.44 -15.74 -12.03
N GLY A 84 31.62 -15.16 -12.92
CA GLY A 84 30.40 -15.78 -13.40
C GLY A 84 29.24 -15.75 -12.38
N ASP A 85 29.41 -15.11 -11.23
CA ASP A 85 28.43 -15.05 -10.13
C ASP A 85 27.37 -13.95 -10.36
N TYR A 86 26.60 -14.11 -11.44
CA TYR A 86 25.51 -13.19 -11.77
C TYR A 86 24.26 -13.41 -10.93
N VAL A 87 24.22 -14.50 -10.16
CA VAL A 87 23.05 -14.91 -9.36
C VAL A 87 22.73 -13.89 -8.27
N GLU A 88 23.77 -13.32 -7.62
CA GLU A 88 23.60 -12.40 -6.50
C GLU A 88 22.75 -11.17 -6.84
N GLY A 89 23.06 -10.48 -7.96
CA GLY A 89 22.32 -9.30 -8.38
C GLY A 89 20.84 -9.60 -8.67
N ILE A 90 20.57 -10.79 -9.26
CA ILE A 90 19.20 -11.21 -9.56
C ILE A 90 18.47 -11.64 -8.29
N ALA A 91 19.14 -12.36 -7.38
CA ALA A 91 18.57 -12.78 -6.13
C ALA A 91 18.14 -11.58 -5.27
N VAL A 92 18.99 -10.56 -5.16
CA VAL A 92 18.67 -9.31 -4.47
C VAL A 92 17.42 -8.66 -5.08
N MET A 93 17.34 -8.55 -6.41
CA MET A 93 16.20 -7.98 -7.10
C MET A 93 14.94 -8.84 -6.91
N LEU A 94 15.08 -10.16 -6.89
CA LEU A 94 13.99 -11.09 -6.64
C LEU A 94 13.40 -10.93 -5.23
N PHE A 95 14.25 -10.88 -4.19
CA PHE A 95 13.83 -10.66 -2.82
C PHE A 95 13.16 -9.30 -2.65
N TYR A 96 13.67 -8.27 -3.28
CA TYR A 96 13.04 -6.95 -3.27
C TYR A 96 11.64 -7.00 -3.89
N GLN A 97 11.46 -7.63 -5.05
CA GLN A 97 10.16 -7.77 -5.70
C GLN A 97 9.16 -8.60 -4.89
N ILE A 98 9.63 -9.61 -4.15
CA ILE A 98 8.80 -10.36 -3.21
C ILE A 98 8.31 -9.43 -2.10
N GLY A 99 9.20 -8.63 -1.51
CA GLY A 99 8.85 -7.63 -0.49
C GLY A 99 7.81 -6.61 -0.99
N GLU A 100 8.02 -6.06 -2.19
CA GLU A 100 7.08 -5.14 -2.85
C GLU A 100 5.70 -5.78 -3.10
N LEU A 101 5.67 -7.06 -3.48
CA LEU A 101 4.42 -7.79 -3.67
C LEU A 101 3.65 -7.93 -2.35
N PHE A 102 4.33 -8.33 -1.27
CA PHE A 102 3.72 -8.43 0.07
C PHE A 102 3.19 -7.07 0.55
N GLN A 103 3.98 -6.02 0.41
CA GLN A 103 3.57 -4.65 0.75
C GLN A 103 2.35 -4.22 -0.04
N SER A 104 2.38 -4.40 -1.37
CA SER A 104 1.25 -4.05 -2.24
C SER A 104 -0.02 -4.83 -1.89
N TYR A 105 0.12 -6.09 -1.48
CA TYR A 105 -1.01 -6.92 -1.07
C TYR A 105 -1.60 -6.45 0.26
N ALA A 106 -0.77 -6.23 1.28
CA ALA A 106 -1.17 -5.77 2.60
C ALA A 106 -1.87 -4.41 2.54
N VAL A 107 -1.24 -3.42 1.88
CA VAL A 107 -1.81 -2.07 1.68
C VAL A 107 -3.09 -2.12 0.86
N GLY A 108 -3.14 -2.95 -0.20
CA GLY A 108 -4.32 -3.07 -1.06
C GLY A 108 -5.53 -3.63 -0.34
N ARG A 109 -5.36 -4.60 0.56
CA ARG A 109 -6.44 -5.18 1.36
C ARG A 109 -7.00 -4.16 2.34
N SER A 110 -6.14 -3.42 3.00
CA SER A 110 -6.53 -2.40 3.96
C SER A 110 -7.26 -1.21 3.31
N ARG A 111 -6.79 -0.73 2.15
CA ARG A 111 -7.51 0.31 1.39
C ARG A 111 -8.92 -0.10 0.98
N LYS A 112 -9.13 -1.38 0.66
CA LYS A 112 -10.45 -1.89 0.30
C LYS A 112 -11.43 -1.83 1.48
N ASN A 113 -10.97 -2.09 2.69
CA ASN A 113 -11.79 -1.98 3.90
C ASN A 113 -12.21 -0.53 4.17
N ILE A 114 -11.29 0.44 3.99
CA ILE A 114 -11.62 1.87 4.15
C ILE A 114 -12.60 2.35 3.06
N SER A 115 -12.45 1.90 1.81
CA SER A 115 -13.40 2.25 0.75
C SER A 115 -14.80 1.72 1.03
N ALA A 116 -14.93 0.55 1.65
CA ALA A 116 -16.22 0.00 2.07
C ALA A 116 -16.86 0.82 3.20
N LEU A 117 -16.05 1.43 4.09
CA LEU A 117 -16.57 2.36 5.11
C LEU A 117 -17.04 3.69 4.50
N MET A 118 -16.45 4.16 3.42
CA MET A 118 -16.94 5.36 2.72
C MET A 118 -18.25 5.13 1.96
N ASP A 119 -18.55 3.87 1.64
CA ASP A 119 -19.79 3.47 0.95
C ASP A 119 -21.02 3.48 1.89
N ILE A 120 -20.85 3.71 3.20
CA ILE A 120 -21.98 3.80 4.15
C ILE A 120 -22.75 5.12 4.03
N ARG A 121 -22.18 6.15 3.38
CA ARG A 121 -22.88 7.44 3.19
C ARG A 121 -24.16 7.22 2.40
N PRO A 122 -25.31 7.68 2.90
CA PRO A 122 -26.56 7.69 2.13
C PRO A 122 -26.53 8.78 1.07
N ASP A 123 -27.04 8.48 -0.10
CA ASP A 123 -27.04 9.43 -1.23
C ASP A 123 -28.24 10.38 -1.17
N TYR A 124 -29.35 9.95 -0.53
CA TYR A 124 -30.61 10.70 -0.42
C TYR A 124 -31.40 10.30 0.83
N ALA A 125 -32.37 11.11 1.18
CA ALA A 125 -33.43 10.81 2.13
C ALA A 125 -34.79 10.95 1.44
N ASN A 126 -35.73 10.01 1.69
CA ASN A 126 -37.10 10.15 1.21
C ASN A 126 -37.94 10.87 2.30
N ILE A 127 -38.55 11.98 1.94
CA ILE A 127 -39.54 12.68 2.77
C ILE A 127 -40.92 12.59 2.14
N GLU A 128 -41.95 12.48 2.97
CA GLU A 128 -43.34 12.50 2.49
C GLU A 128 -43.83 13.94 2.38
N GLN A 129 -44.10 14.43 1.15
CA GLN A 129 -44.70 15.71 0.91
C GLN A 129 -45.96 15.52 0.05
N ASP A 130 -47.09 16.04 0.52
CA ASP A 130 -48.38 15.96 -0.19
C ASP A 130 -48.79 14.51 -0.57
N GLY A 131 -48.44 13.52 0.25
CA GLY A 131 -48.71 12.10 0.00
C GLY A 131 -47.82 11.45 -1.04
N GLN A 132 -46.76 12.12 -1.50
CA GLN A 132 -45.74 11.57 -2.42
C GLN A 132 -44.37 11.54 -1.75
N LEU A 133 -43.60 10.48 -2.04
CA LEU A 133 -42.20 10.38 -1.60
C LEU A 133 -41.31 11.22 -2.53
N THR A 134 -40.63 12.18 -1.93
CA THR A 134 -39.67 13.04 -2.62
C THR A 134 -38.26 12.76 -2.08
N GLN A 135 -37.33 12.51 -2.99
CA GLN A 135 -35.91 12.36 -2.64
C GLN A 135 -35.27 13.73 -2.46
N VAL A 136 -34.62 13.93 -1.32
CA VAL A 136 -33.90 15.16 -0.98
C VAL A 136 -32.49 14.81 -0.50
N ASP A 137 -31.58 15.78 -0.55
CA ASP A 137 -30.27 15.63 0.07
C ASP A 137 -30.42 15.49 1.61
N PRO A 138 -29.79 14.52 2.25
CA PRO A 138 -29.82 14.35 3.71
C PRO A 138 -29.41 15.61 4.48
N ASP A 139 -28.57 16.46 3.91
CA ASP A 139 -28.10 17.70 4.55
C ASP A 139 -29.21 18.75 4.74
N VAL A 140 -30.28 18.69 3.94
CA VAL A 140 -31.40 19.66 4.04
C VAL A 140 -32.53 19.18 4.94
N VAL A 141 -32.47 17.96 5.44
CA VAL A 141 -33.53 17.38 6.31
C VAL A 141 -33.40 17.95 7.71
N ALA A 142 -34.45 18.66 8.16
CA ALA A 142 -34.47 19.24 9.48
C ALA A 142 -34.69 18.18 10.59
N VAL A 143 -34.18 18.45 11.80
CA VAL A 143 -34.43 17.62 12.98
C VAL A 143 -35.93 17.63 13.31
N GLY A 144 -36.47 16.43 13.58
CA GLY A 144 -37.90 16.23 13.82
C GLY A 144 -38.72 15.89 12.57
N SER A 145 -38.14 15.97 11.38
CA SER A 145 -38.78 15.53 10.13
C SER A 145 -39.05 14.03 10.12
N ILE A 146 -40.11 13.63 9.38
CA ILE A 146 -40.38 12.22 9.11
C ILE A 146 -39.74 11.83 7.78
N ILE A 147 -38.84 10.86 7.83
CA ILE A 147 -38.25 10.24 6.66
C ILE A 147 -38.82 8.83 6.48
N VAL A 148 -38.86 8.38 5.23
CA VAL A 148 -39.33 7.03 4.87
C VAL A 148 -38.15 6.24 4.33
N VAL A 149 -37.92 5.05 4.87
CA VAL A 149 -36.86 4.14 4.42
C VAL A 149 -37.51 2.87 3.91
N GLN A 150 -37.16 2.49 2.68
CA GLN A 150 -37.70 1.30 2.02
C GLN A 150 -36.69 0.12 2.09
N PRO A 151 -37.14 -1.12 1.94
CA PRO A 151 -36.26 -2.28 1.88
C PRO A 151 -35.18 -2.11 0.81
N GLY A 152 -33.92 -2.37 1.20
CA GLY A 152 -32.73 -2.17 0.38
C GLY A 152 -32.09 -0.78 0.50
N GLU A 153 -32.76 0.20 1.10
CA GLU A 153 -32.23 1.55 1.27
C GLU A 153 -31.37 1.68 2.55
N LYS A 154 -30.46 2.63 2.51
CA LYS A 154 -29.69 3.03 3.71
C LYS A 154 -30.49 4.03 4.54
N VAL A 155 -30.46 3.88 5.83
CA VAL A 155 -31.03 4.86 6.78
C VAL A 155 -30.22 6.16 6.69
N PRO A 156 -30.81 7.30 6.25
CA PRO A 156 -30.03 8.50 5.96
C PRO A 156 -29.65 9.31 7.19
N LEU A 157 -30.49 9.33 8.24
CA LEU A 157 -30.26 10.09 9.46
C LEU A 157 -30.59 9.25 10.71
N ASP A 158 -29.94 9.61 11.82
CA ASP A 158 -30.28 9.04 13.13
C ASP A 158 -31.69 9.47 13.55
N GLY A 159 -32.47 8.56 14.13
CA GLY A 159 -33.84 8.86 14.52
C GLY A 159 -34.50 7.78 15.36
N VAL A 160 -35.82 7.92 15.55
CA VAL A 160 -36.67 6.97 16.24
C VAL A 160 -37.76 6.50 15.26
N VAL A 161 -37.99 5.18 15.22
CA VAL A 161 -39.09 4.60 14.42
C VAL A 161 -40.40 5.07 14.94
N VAL A 162 -41.23 5.71 14.12
CA VAL A 162 -42.60 6.11 14.46
C VAL A 162 -43.61 5.11 13.95
N GLU A 163 -43.34 4.45 12.82
CA GLU A 163 -44.22 3.48 12.18
C GLU A 163 -43.43 2.44 11.42
N GLY A 164 -43.91 1.20 11.44
CA GLY A 164 -43.28 0.08 10.70
C GLY A 164 -42.49 -0.87 11.59
N THR A 165 -42.12 -2.00 10.99
CA THR A 165 -41.23 -3.00 11.59
C THR A 165 -40.31 -3.52 10.47
N SER A 166 -39.04 -3.72 10.77
CA SER A 166 -38.07 -4.24 9.82
C SER A 166 -36.90 -4.91 10.54
N SER A 167 -36.02 -5.58 9.74
CA SER A 167 -34.71 -6.04 10.18
C SER A 167 -33.67 -5.16 9.51
N LEU A 168 -32.71 -4.64 10.29
CA LEU A 168 -31.64 -3.78 9.83
C LEU A 168 -30.30 -4.54 9.76
N ASN A 169 -29.59 -4.40 8.65
CA ASN A 169 -28.21 -4.80 8.57
C ASN A 169 -27.31 -3.69 9.14
N THR A 170 -26.69 -3.96 10.27
CA THR A 170 -25.81 -3.03 10.98
C THR A 170 -24.33 -3.37 10.79
N SER A 171 -24.00 -4.42 10.01
CA SER A 171 -22.66 -5.01 9.93
C SER A 171 -21.57 -4.02 9.48
N ALA A 172 -21.92 -3.05 8.64
CA ALA A 172 -20.98 -2.02 8.19
C ALA A 172 -20.58 -1.04 9.31
N LEU A 173 -21.39 -0.90 10.37
CA LEU A 173 -21.17 0.04 11.48
C LEU A 173 -20.66 -0.66 12.74
N THR A 174 -21.26 -1.81 13.09
CA THR A 174 -20.98 -2.52 14.35
C THR A 174 -20.09 -3.76 14.17
N GLY A 175 -19.91 -4.21 12.94
CA GLY A 175 -19.24 -5.50 12.64
C GLY A 175 -20.09 -6.74 12.91
N GLU A 176 -21.30 -6.59 13.47
CA GLU A 176 -22.20 -7.70 13.78
C GLU A 176 -22.89 -8.19 12.50
N SER A 177 -22.77 -9.48 12.20
CA SER A 177 -23.35 -10.08 10.98
C SER A 177 -24.85 -10.41 11.13
N LEU A 178 -25.39 -10.43 12.34
CA LEU A 178 -26.79 -10.72 12.58
C LEU A 178 -27.64 -9.45 12.40
N PRO A 179 -28.71 -9.50 11.58
CA PRO A 179 -29.64 -8.39 11.46
C PRO A 179 -30.29 -8.05 12.80
N ARG A 180 -30.53 -6.76 13.05
CA ARG A 180 -31.21 -6.26 14.21
C ARG A 180 -32.67 -5.96 13.86
N ASP A 181 -33.64 -6.61 14.55
CA ASP A 181 -35.03 -6.29 14.39
C ASP A 181 -35.37 -4.98 15.08
N VAL A 182 -36.23 -4.17 14.45
CA VAL A 182 -36.66 -2.86 14.89
C VAL A 182 -38.15 -2.69 14.68
N LYS A 183 -38.79 -1.94 15.63
CA LYS A 183 -40.21 -1.62 15.66
C LYS A 183 -40.44 -0.18 16.11
N ALA A 184 -41.66 0.28 16.07
CA ALA A 184 -42.04 1.62 16.55
C ALA A 184 -41.56 1.85 17.99
N GLY A 185 -40.88 2.97 18.23
CA GLY A 185 -40.23 3.37 19.47
C GLY A 185 -38.74 3.06 19.55
N ASP A 186 -38.18 2.24 18.67
CA ASP A 186 -36.76 1.90 18.69
C ASP A 186 -35.91 3.00 18.07
N GLU A 187 -34.73 3.22 18.64
CA GLU A 187 -33.72 4.12 18.06
C GLU A 187 -32.97 3.46 16.88
N ILE A 188 -32.78 4.22 15.82
CA ILE A 188 -32.08 3.83 14.62
C ILE A 188 -30.90 4.77 14.38
N ILE A 189 -29.78 4.21 13.99
CA ILE A 189 -28.58 4.95 13.56
C ILE A 189 -28.49 5.01 12.04
N SER A 190 -28.01 6.13 11.52
CA SER A 190 -27.75 6.33 10.09
C SER A 190 -26.69 5.35 9.57
N GLY A 191 -26.80 4.95 8.29
CA GLY A 191 -25.88 4.03 7.62
C GLY A 191 -26.22 2.55 7.73
N CYS A 192 -27.23 2.16 8.53
CA CYS A 192 -27.82 0.83 8.48
C CYS A 192 -28.58 0.62 7.17
N ILE A 193 -28.66 -0.63 6.69
CA ILE A 193 -29.45 -0.98 5.50
C ILE A 193 -30.73 -1.64 5.97
N ASP A 194 -31.87 -1.13 5.52
CA ASP A 194 -33.16 -1.75 5.74
C ASP A 194 -33.31 -3.02 4.86
N LEU A 195 -33.76 -4.12 5.45
CA LEU A 195 -33.81 -5.42 4.75
C LEU A 195 -35.23 -5.85 4.36
N SER A 196 -36.27 -5.50 5.11
CA SER A 196 -37.54 -6.21 4.95
C SER A 196 -38.81 -5.34 4.96
N GLY A 197 -38.87 -4.28 5.75
CA GLY A 197 -40.11 -3.51 5.91
C GLY A 197 -39.93 -2.02 5.57
N VAL A 198 -41.02 -1.29 5.40
CA VAL A 198 -41.00 0.15 5.27
C VAL A 198 -40.99 0.77 6.67
N LEU A 199 -40.06 1.67 6.95
CA LEU A 199 -39.93 2.37 8.19
C LEU A 199 -40.21 3.87 8.02
N LYS A 200 -41.05 4.44 8.87
CA LYS A 200 -41.13 5.90 9.06
C LYS A 200 -40.32 6.25 10.29
N ILE A 201 -39.34 7.14 10.13
CA ILE A 201 -38.37 7.49 11.17
C ILE A 201 -38.47 9.00 11.40
N ARG A 202 -38.61 9.41 12.67
CA ARG A 202 -38.47 10.80 13.08
C ARG A 202 -36.99 11.10 13.32
N THR A 203 -36.44 12.03 12.61
CA THR A 203 -35.02 12.41 12.74
C THR A 203 -34.75 13.07 14.08
N THR A 204 -33.68 12.67 14.77
CA THR A 204 -33.26 13.22 16.08
C THR A 204 -32.03 14.09 15.99
N LYS A 205 -31.27 14.00 14.87
CA LYS A 205 -30.05 14.77 14.63
C LYS A 205 -30.02 15.28 13.20
N ALA A 206 -29.36 16.42 13.00
CA ALA A 206 -28.99 16.88 11.65
C ALA A 206 -27.95 15.93 11.00
N PHE A 207 -27.84 15.92 9.67
CA PHE A 207 -26.94 15.00 8.97
C PHE A 207 -25.48 15.15 9.42
N GLY A 208 -24.98 16.38 9.58
CA GLY A 208 -23.61 16.64 10.07
C GLY A 208 -23.32 16.11 11.49
N GLU A 209 -24.38 15.89 12.31
CA GLU A 209 -24.24 15.31 13.66
C GLU A 209 -24.60 13.81 13.69
N SER A 210 -24.99 13.24 12.58
CA SER A 210 -25.37 11.83 12.45
C SER A 210 -24.20 10.89 12.73
N THR A 211 -24.51 9.65 13.06
CA THR A 211 -23.51 8.61 13.31
C THR A 211 -22.63 8.36 12.08
N VAL A 212 -23.22 8.33 10.90
CA VAL A 212 -22.47 8.18 9.62
C VAL A 212 -21.51 9.35 9.41
N SER A 213 -21.98 10.59 9.59
CA SER A 213 -21.14 11.78 9.38
C SER A 213 -19.92 11.77 10.30
N LYS A 214 -20.11 11.44 11.58
CA LYS A 214 -19.02 11.31 12.56
C LYS A 214 -18.00 10.22 12.17
N ILE A 215 -18.48 9.06 11.69
CA ILE A 215 -17.60 7.99 11.23
C ILE A 215 -16.80 8.45 10.02
N LEU A 216 -17.44 9.11 9.04
CA LEU A 216 -16.76 9.63 7.86
C LEU A 216 -15.72 10.69 8.22
N ASP A 217 -16.03 11.60 9.12
CA ASP A 217 -15.08 12.60 9.65
C ASP A 217 -13.86 11.95 10.32
N LEU A 218 -14.08 10.91 11.12
CA LEU A 218 -12.99 10.16 11.75
C LEU A 218 -12.10 9.49 10.71
N VAL A 219 -12.67 8.89 9.65
CA VAL A 219 -11.94 8.25 8.56
C VAL A 219 -11.17 9.29 7.74
N GLU A 220 -11.78 10.43 7.42
CA GLU A 220 -11.15 11.52 6.68
C GLU A 220 -9.99 12.15 7.47
N ASN A 221 -10.21 12.45 8.73
CA ASN A 221 -9.18 12.98 9.64
C ASN A 221 -8.04 11.97 9.86
N ALA A 222 -8.35 10.68 9.95
CA ALA A 222 -7.34 9.64 10.00
C ALA A 222 -6.52 9.59 8.70
N SER A 223 -7.17 9.75 7.53
CA SER A 223 -6.49 9.84 6.22
C SER A 223 -5.58 11.05 6.10
N SER A 224 -5.94 12.20 6.68
CA SER A 224 -5.11 13.42 6.68
C SER A 224 -3.84 13.27 7.53
N ARG A 225 -3.88 12.48 8.61
CA ARG A 225 -2.70 12.13 9.43
C ARG A 225 -1.69 11.27 8.67
N LYS A 226 -2.15 10.48 7.69
CA LYS A 226 -1.30 9.72 6.77
C LYS A 226 -0.31 10.61 6.01
N SER A 227 -0.74 11.79 5.59
CA SER A 227 0.09 12.79 4.89
C SER A 227 1.33 13.19 5.70
N ARG A 228 1.23 13.29 7.04
CA ARG A 228 2.38 13.63 7.90
C ARG A 228 3.42 12.51 7.95
N SER A 229 2.99 11.26 8.04
CA SER A 229 3.89 10.10 8.06
C SER A 229 4.60 9.91 6.71
N GLU A 230 3.88 10.07 5.60
CA GLU A 230 4.47 10.04 4.25
C GLU A 230 5.49 11.18 4.03
N THR A 231 5.21 12.36 4.59
CA THR A 231 6.14 13.51 4.56
C THR A 231 7.39 13.23 5.38
N PHE A 232 7.27 12.56 6.54
CA PHE A 232 8.42 12.17 7.37
C PHE A 232 9.31 11.17 6.62
N ILE A 233 8.74 10.12 6.03
CA ILE A 233 9.49 9.12 5.23
C ILE A 233 10.23 9.81 4.07
N SER A 234 9.54 10.68 3.35
CA SER A 234 10.14 11.42 2.23
C SER A 234 11.27 12.33 2.67
N ARG A 235 11.16 12.94 3.85
CA ARG A 235 12.20 13.79 4.45
C ARG A 235 13.40 12.96 4.92
N PHE A 236 13.12 11.83 5.58
CA PHE A 236 14.14 10.88 6.02
C PHE A 236 14.92 10.33 4.83
N ALA A 237 14.25 9.85 3.79
CA ALA A 237 14.88 9.30 2.60
C ALA A 237 15.81 10.31 1.89
N LYS A 238 15.44 11.60 1.86
CA LYS A 238 16.27 12.67 1.26
C LYS A 238 17.63 12.84 1.92
N VAL A 239 17.76 12.50 3.20
CA VAL A 239 19.04 12.62 3.95
C VAL A 239 19.72 11.27 4.04
N TYR A 240 18.96 10.23 4.35
CA TYR A 240 19.48 8.87 4.55
C TYR A 240 20.13 8.29 3.29
N THR A 241 19.46 8.38 2.14
CA THR A 241 19.94 7.78 0.90
C THR A 241 21.29 8.39 0.43
N PRO A 242 21.47 9.71 0.36
CA PRO A 242 22.77 10.28 0.06
C PRO A 242 23.86 9.93 1.09
N ALA A 243 23.52 9.87 2.37
CA ALA A 243 24.46 9.49 3.42
C ALA A 243 24.95 8.05 3.26
N VAL A 244 24.06 7.11 2.96
CA VAL A 244 24.39 5.72 2.69
C VAL A 244 25.23 5.58 1.42
N CYS A 245 24.90 6.32 0.35
CA CYS A 245 25.70 6.34 -0.87
C CYS A 245 27.12 6.88 -0.61
N ALA A 246 27.23 7.97 0.15
CA ALA A 246 28.53 8.54 0.52
C ALA A 246 29.36 7.57 1.39
N ALA A 247 28.73 6.89 2.35
CA ALA A 247 29.39 5.87 3.17
C ALA A 247 29.87 4.68 2.32
N ALA A 248 29.03 4.19 1.40
CA ALA A 248 29.41 3.13 0.48
C ALA A 248 30.59 3.54 -0.42
N LEU A 249 30.56 4.77 -0.95
CA LEU A 249 31.66 5.32 -1.76
C LEU A 249 32.95 5.44 -0.93
N ALA A 250 32.83 5.91 0.32
CA ALA A 250 33.95 5.98 1.25
C ALA A 250 34.56 4.59 1.53
N LEU A 251 33.72 3.58 1.76
CA LEU A 251 34.16 2.18 1.91
C LEU A 251 34.90 1.67 0.65
N ALA A 252 34.35 1.95 -0.53
CA ALA A 252 34.92 1.47 -1.79
C ALA A 252 36.25 2.14 -2.15
N VAL A 253 36.47 3.39 -1.71
CA VAL A 253 37.64 4.20 -2.13
C VAL A 253 38.64 4.43 -1.00
N LEU A 254 38.17 4.95 0.17
CA LEU A 254 39.11 5.36 1.24
C LEU A 254 39.81 4.18 1.90
N VAL A 255 39.12 3.03 2.02
CA VAL A 255 39.72 1.88 2.69
C VAL A 255 40.81 1.23 1.82
N PRO A 256 40.63 0.97 0.50
CA PRO A 256 41.71 0.50 -0.38
C PRO A 256 42.88 1.48 -0.44
N LEU A 257 42.60 2.80 -0.53
CA LEU A 257 43.65 3.85 -0.52
C LEU A 257 44.43 3.85 0.79
N GLY A 258 43.77 3.79 1.93
CA GLY A 258 44.43 3.71 3.24
C GLY A 258 45.31 2.49 3.39
N ARG A 259 44.86 1.32 2.90
CA ARG A 259 45.65 0.08 2.87
C ARG A 259 46.89 0.21 1.97
N MET A 260 46.72 0.83 0.81
CA MET A 260 47.83 1.07 -0.12
C MET A 260 48.88 2.01 0.52
N LEU A 261 48.46 3.06 1.21
CA LEU A 261 49.34 3.97 1.95
C LEU A 261 50.07 3.28 3.10
N ALA A 262 49.43 2.29 3.72
CA ALA A 262 50.02 1.47 4.79
C ALA A 262 50.91 0.32 4.27
N GLY A 263 51.16 0.23 2.96
CA GLY A 263 51.97 -0.82 2.35
C GLY A 263 51.31 -2.20 2.26
N ALA A 264 49.99 -2.27 2.42
CA ALA A 264 49.20 -3.50 2.28
C ALA A 264 48.45 -3.54 0.94
N ASP A 265 48.11 -4.77 0.48
CA ASP A 265 47.33 -4.93 -0.74
C ASP A 265 45.99 -4.19 -0.66
N ALA A 266 45.69 -3.38 -1.68
CA ALA A 266 44.52 -2.53 -1.75
C ALA A 266 43.20 -3.35 -1.81
N ASN A 267 43.21 -4.53 -2.41
CA ASN A 267 42.05 -5.44 -2.57
C ASN A 267 40.77 -4.70 -3.02
N TRP A 268 40.88 -3.89 -4.07
CA TRP A 268 39.77 -3.05 -4.58
C TRP A 268 38.49 -3.84 -4.81
N THR A 269 38.60 -5.03 -5.38
CA THR A 269 37.47 -5.90 -5.70
C THR A 269 36.65 -6.23 -4.46
N ASP A 270 37.31 -6.63 -3.37
CA ASP A 270 36.65 -7.00 -2.11
C ASP A 270 35.96 -5.79 -1.48
N TRP A 271 36.60 -4.62 -1.51
CA TRP A 271 36.02 -3.42 -0.91
C TRP A 271 34.88 -2.84 -1.72
N VAL A 272 34.92 -2.92 -3.04
CA VAL A 272 33.79 -2.59 -3.92
C VAL A 272 32.63 -3.55 -3.67
N TYR A 273 32.88 -4.86 -3.57
CA TYR A 273 31.88 -5.85 -3.21
C TYR A 273 31.22 -5.55 -1.85
N ARG A 274 32.02 -5.27 -0.83
CA ARG A 274 31.53 -4.90 0.51
C ARG A 274 30.69 -3.61 0.48
N ALA A 275 31.10 -2.63 -0.30
CA ALA A 275 30.33 -1.38 -0.47
C ALA A 275 28.98 -1.62 -1.15
N LEU A 276 28.93 -2.48 -2.18
CA LEU A 276 27.67 -2.86 -2.83
C LEU A 276 26.75 -3.66 -1.89
N SER A 277 27.31 -4.60 -1.14
CA SER A 277 26.57 -5.33 -0.10
C SER A 277 26.04 -4.40 0.99
N PHE A 278 26.84 -3.42 1.41
CA PHE A 278 26.42 -2.38 2.35
C PHE A 278 25.22 -1.58 1.83
N LEU A 279 25.20 -1.21 0.53
CA LEU A 279 24.06 -0.53 -0.09
C LEU A 279 22.77 -1.36 -0.01
N VAL A 280 22.86 -2.68 -0.29
CA VAL A 280 21.72 -3.59 -0.21
C VAL A 280 21.18 -3.71 1.21
N VAL A 281 22.05 -3.95 2.19
CA VAL A 281 21.68 -4.13 3.59
C VAL A 281 21.13 -2.84 4.21
N SER A 282 21.63 -1.70 3.76
CA SER A 282 21.17 -0.38 4.20
C SER A 282 19.83 0.06 3.60
N CYS A 283 19.13 -0.81 2.87
CA CYS A 283 17.77 -0.52 2.42
C CYS A 283 16.82 -0.37 3.62
N PRO A 284 16.13 0.76 3.81
CA PRO A 284 15.17 0.93 4.91
C PRO A 284 13.81 0.26 4.62
N CYS A 285 13.84 -0.90 3.95
CA CYS A 285 12.64 -1.59 3.44
C CYS A 285 11.63 -1.88 4.56
N ALA A 286 12.10 -2.28 5.74
CA ALA A 286 11.25 -2.52 6.92
C ALA A 286 10.55 -1.25 7.41
N LEU A 287 11.24 -0.11 7.42
CA LEU A 287 10.67 1.19 7.82
C LEU A 287 9.57 1.64 6.83
N VAL A 288 9.83 1.50 5.54
CA VAL A 288 8.88 1.87 4.47
C VAL A 288 7.63 1.01 4.51
N ILE A 289 7.75 -0.27 4.87
CA ILE A 289 6.63 -1.21 4.99
C ILE A 289 5.86 -1.01 6.29
N SER A 290 6.55 -0.79 7.42
CA SER A 290 5.92 -0.78 8.75
C SER A 290 4.93 0.37 8.94
N ILE A 291 5.22 1.56 8.41
CA ILE A 291 4.38 2.76 8.61
C ILE A 291 3.01 2.63 7.92
N PRO A 292 2.90 2.31 6.62
CA PRO A 292 1.59 2.07 6.00
C PRO A 292 0.86 0.90 6.65
N LEU A 293 1.58 -0.16 7.00
CA LEU A 293 0.98 -1.37 7.58
C LEU A 293 0.38 -1.09 8.96
N SER A 294 1.11 -0.39 9.85
CA SER A 294 0.63 -0.02 11.19
C SER A 294 -0.56 0.93 11.12
N PHE A 295 -0.51 1.91 10.21
CA PHE A 295 -1.62 2.84 10.01
C PHE A 295 -2.90 2.13 9.56
N PHE A 296 -2.78 1.25 8.58
CA PHE A 296 -3.92 0.53 8.05
C PHE A 296 -4.42 -0.59 8.97
N ALA A 297 -3.55 -1.21 9.76
CA ALA A 297 -3.94 -2.20 10.77
C ALA A 297 -4.74 -1.54 11.91
N GLY A 298 -4.36 -0.31 12.30
CA GLY A 298 -5.07 0.44 13.33
C GLY A 298 -6.48 0.90 12.93
N ILE A 299 -6.72 1.15 11.63
CA ILE A 299 -8.05 1.56 11.12
C ILE A 299 -8.91 0.35 10.75
N GLY A 300 -8.32 -0.74 10.31
CA GLY A 300 -9.07 -1.90 9.80
C GLY A 300 -9.19 -3.06 10.79
N GLY A 301 -8.73 -2.90 12.02
CA GLY A 301 -8.79 -3.90 13.11
C GLY A 301 -9.59 -3.43 14.33
N GLY A 302 -10.25 -2.25 14.23
CA GLY A 302 -11.15 -1.73 15.25
C GLY A 302 -12.59 -2.10 14.96
#